data_4258d2b3a2776e2fd4456962307152a2
#
_entry.id   4258d2b3a2776e2fd4456962307152a2
#
_cell.length_a   1.000
_cell.length_b   1.000
_cell.length_c   1.000
_cell.angle_alpha   90.00
_cell.angle_beta   90.00
_cell.angle_gamma   90.00
#
_symmetry.space_group_name_H-M   'P 1'
#
loop_
_entity.id
_entity.type
_entity.pdbx_description
1 polymer ?
#
loop_
_entity_poly.entity_id
_entity_poly.type
_entity_poly.pdbx_seq_one_letter_code
_entity_poly.pdbx_strand_id
1 'polypeptide(L)'
;MVSKYRHVGVIVTDMEKSIEFYCDLLGHKKLVDFTEKGNYFSSLIGLDNAEARVVKAGTPDGTFVELIQFTTHEAIPPATTKFNAIGCNHVCFTVDDIESLYDRMSSRGVKFVTRPLQSDFDPVKTCFCYDPDGTLVQFVEIAEPLEWEQN
;
A
#
# COMPACT_ATOMS: atom_id res chain seq x y z
N MET A 1 19.33 -13.35 11.38
CA MET A 1 18.90 -13.70 10.00
C MET A 1 17.42 -13.32 9.84
N VAL A 2 17.04 -12.64 8.74
CA VAL A 2 15.63 -12.35 8.46
C VAL A 2 14.98 -13.62 7.94
N SER A 3 13.80 -13.98 8.47
CA SER A 3 13.10 -15.23 8.13
C SER A 3 11.93 -15.03 7.16
N LYS A 4 11.34 -13.81 7.14
CA LYS A 4 10.15 -13.54 6.33
C LYS A 4 9.93 -12.02 6.17
N TYR A 5 9.51 -11.58 5.00
CA TYR A 5 8.88 -10.27 4.83
C TYR A 5 7.53 -10.28 5.55
N ARG A 6 7.20 -9.23 6.31
CA ARG A 6 6.00 -9.20 7.13
C ARG A 6 4.93 -8.24 6.61
N HIS A 7 5.25 -6.97 6.49
CA HIS A 7 4.32 -5.94 6.04
C HIS A 7 5.03 -4.68 5.56
N VAL A 8 4.28 -3.81 4.94
CA VAL A 8 4.61 -2.40 4.74
C VAL A 8 3.70 -1.54 5.62
N GLY A 9 4.26 -0.54 6.30
CA GLY A 9 3.50 0.47 7.03
C GLY A 9 3.24 1.69 6.16
N VAL A 10 1.99 2.16 6.15
CA VAL A 10 1.56 3.36 5.42
C VAL A 10 0.89 4.31 6.41
N ILE A 11 1.46 5.51 6.55
CA ILE A 11 0.84 6.58 7.35
C ILE A 11 -0.28 7.20 6.53
N VAL A 12 -1.46 7.30 7.14
CA VAL A 12 -2.67 7.79 6.48
C VAL A 12 -3.32 8.94 7.28
N THR A 13 -3.97 9.86 6.58
CA THR A 13 -4.66 10.99 7.21
C THR A 13 -6.14 10.73 7.48
N ASP A 14 -6.75 9.81 6.71
CA ASP A 14 -8.17 9.42 6.82
C ASP A 14 -8.30 7.90 6.72
N MET A 15 -8.46 7.24 7.86
CA MET A 15 -8.52 5.77 7.93
C MET A 15 -9.68 5.19 7.13
N GLU A 16 -10.85 5.85 7.10
CA GLU A 16 -12.02 5.31 6.38
C GLU A 16 -11.79 5.32 4.87
N LYS A 17 -11.21 6.39 4.31
CA LYS A 17 -10.84 6.44 2.90
C LYS A 17 -9.78 5.41 2.55
N SER A 18 -8.84 5.18 3.46
CA SER A 18 -7.78 4.18 3.25
C SER A 18 -8.36 2.76 3.33
N ILE A 19 -9.30 2.49 4.24
CA ILE A 19 -10.03 1.20 4.28
C ILE A 19 -10.81 1.01 2.97
N GLU A 20 -11.55 2.02 2.50
CA GLU A 20 -12.26 1.94 1.21
C GLU A 20 -11.28 1.59 0.07
N PHE A 21 -10.11 2.25 0.02
CA PHE A 21 -9.12 2.00 -1.02
C PHE A 21 -8.53 0.58 -0.90
N TYR A 22 -7.93 0.25 0.23
CA TYR A 22 -7.20 -1.02 0.38
C TYR A 22 -8.13 -2.23 0.56
N CYS A 23 -9.25 -2.10 1.26
CA CYS A 23 -10.13 -3.23 1.51
C CYS A 23 -11.24 -3.34 0.46
N ASP A 24 -11.97 -2.27 0.15
CA ASP A 24 -13.13 -2.37 -0.74
C ASP A 24 -12.75 -2.35 -2.23
N LEU A 25 -11.80 -1.49 -2.62
CA LEU A 25 -11.37 -1.40 -4.03
C LEU A 25 -10.34 -2.47 -4.40
N LEU A 26 -9.33 -2.73 -3.53
CA LEU A 26 -8.29 -3.73 -3.79
C LEU A 26 -8.68 -5.14 -3.30
N GLY A 27 -9.72 -5.26 -2.48
CA GLY A 27 -10.20 -6.55 -1.99
C GLY A 27 -9.38 -7.15 -0.84
N HIS A 28 -8.56 -6.35 -0.17
CA HIS A 28 -7.83 -6.83 1.02
C HIS A 28 -8.79 -7.07 2.18
N LYS A 29 -8.55 -8.10 2.94
CA LYS A 29 -9.34 -8.39 4.13
C LYS A 29 -8.87 -7.53 5.31
N LYS A 30 -9.80 -6.79 5.93
CA LYS A 30 -9.51 -6.13 7.22
C LYS A 30 -9.32 -7.19 8.30
N LEU A 31 -8.06 -7.39 8.73
CA LEU A 31 -7.69 -8.43 9.69
C LEU A 31 -7.89 -7.96 11.13
N VAL A 32 -7.46 -6.74 11.43
CA VAL A 32 -7.59 -6.09 12.74
C VAL A 32 -7.80 -4.59 12.57
N ASP A 33 -8.40 -3.98 13.59
CA ASP A 33 -8.65 -2.55 13.69
C ASP A 33 -8.60 -2.19 15.18
N PHE A 34 -7.58 -1.46 15.61
CA PHE A 34 -7.35 -1.17 17.03
C PHE A 34 -6.59 0.15 17.22
N THR A 35 -6.57 0.62 18.45
CA THR A 35 -5.78 1.77 18.87
C THR A 35 -4.51 1.32 19.58
N GLU A 36 -3.36 1.76 19.06
CA GLU A 36 -2.05 1.58 19.70
C GLU A 36 -1.71 2.84 20.51
N LYS A 37 -1.29 2.68 21.77
CA LYS A 37 -0.95 3.80 22.66
C LYS A 37 -0.14 3.35 23.87
N GLY A 38 0.33 4.34 24.64
CA GLY A 38 1.05 4.13 25.89
C GLY A 38 2.56 4.14 25.74
N ASN A 39 3.26 3.94 26.88
CA ASN A 39 4.72 4.12 26.93
C ASN A 39 5.49 3.19 25.99
N TYR A 40 5.02 1.95 25.84
CA TYR A 40 5.65 1.00 24.90
C TYR A 40 5.63 1.53 23.47
N PHE A 41 4.44 1.93 22.99
CA PHE A 41 4.28 2.44 21.62
C PHE A 41 5.09 3.72 21.41
N SER A 42 4.97 4.69 22.32
CA SER A 42 5.71 5.95 22.27
C SER A 42 7.23 5.73 22.22
N SER A 43 7.75 4.84 23.07
CA SER A 43 9.17 4.52 23.10
C SER A 43 9.63 3.79 21.84
N LEU A 44 8.79 2.88 21.31
CA LEU A 44 9.10 2.11 20.11
C LEU A 44 9.31 3.00 18.88
N ILE A 45 8.46 4.03 18.72
CA ILE A 45 8.47 4.91 17.54
C ILE A 45 9.18 6.25 17.78
N GLY A 46 9.60 6.54 19.03
CA GLY A 46 10.29 7.78 19.39
C GLY A 46 9.41 9.04 19.36
N LEU A 47 8.10 8.89 19.57
CA LEU A 47 7.15 10.02 19.66
C LEU A 47 6.47 10.01 21.02
N ASP A 48 6.63 11.10 21.78
CA ASP A 48 6.06 11.22 23.12
C ASP A 48 4.52 11.26 23.09
N ASN A 49 3.89 10.47 23.99
CA ASN A 49 2.43 10.40 24.11
C ASN A 49 1.72 10.04 22.78
N ALA A 50 2.35 9.24 21.96
CA ALA A 50 1.78 8.82 20.69
C ALA A 50 0.54 7.92 20.88
N GLU A 51 -0.48 8.21 20.08
CA GLU A 51 -1.64 7.35 19.90
C GLU A 51 -1.98 7.29 18.41
N ALA A 52 -2.29 6.08 17.91
CA ALA A 52 -2.64 5.86 16.52
C ALA A 52 -3.71 4.77 16.40
N ARG A 53 -4.65 4.94 15.46
CA ARG A 53 -5.48 3.85 14.98
C ARG A 53 -4.70 3.06 13.96
N VAL A 54 -4.70 1.73 14.09
CA VAL A 54 -3.97 0.80 13.23
C VAL A 54 -4.94 -0.20 12.63
N VAL A 55 -4.92 -0.31 11.31
CA VAL A 55 -5.68 -1.31 10.56
C VAL A 55 -4.73 -2.15 9.73
N LYS A 56 -4.86 -3.48 9.79
CA LYS A 56 -4.11 -4.40 8.93
C LYS A 56 -5.01 -4.91 7.82
N ALA A 57 -4.69 -4.52 6.59
CA ALA A 57 -5.35 -4.92 5.36
C ALA A 57 -4.55 -6.07 4.73
N GLY A 58 -5.05 -7.30 4.86
CA GLY A 58 -4.35 -8.53 4.48
C GLY A 58 -4.63 -9.00 3.08
N THR A 59 -3.62 -9.54 2.43
CA THR A 59 -3.67 -10.21 1.14
C THR A 59 -3.84 -11.74 1.30
N PRO A 60 -4.26 -12.46 0.25
CA PRO A 60 -4.47 -13.91 0.33
C PRO A 60 -3.22 -14.72 0.68
N ASP A 61 -2.01 -14.22 0.35
CA ASP A 61 -0.72 -14.85 0.64
C ASP A 61 -0.27 -14.69 2.11
N GLY A 62 -1.05 -13.96 2.94
CA GLY A 62 -0.77 -13.72 4.36
C GLY A 62 0.18 -12.56 4.63
N THR A 63 0.53 -11.75 3.64
CA THR A 63 1.13 -10.43 3.83
C THR A 63 0.05 -9.40 4.14
N PHE A 64 0.42 -8.19 4.53
CA PHE A 64 -0.56 -7.14 4.78
C PHE A 64 0.06 -5.74 4.67
N VAL A 65 -0.80 -4.78 4.37
CA VAL A 65 -0.52 -3.35 4.55
C VAL A 65 -0.99 -2.95 5.94
N GLU A 66 -0.13 -2.30 6.71
CA GLU A 66 -0.47 -1.73 8.01
C GLU A 66 -0.76 -0.24 7.86
N LEU A 67 -2.04 0.12 7.88
CA LEU A 67 -2.50 1.50 7.80
C LEU A 67 -2.42 2.12 9.20
N ILE A 68 -1.77 3.27 9.33
CA ILE A 68 -1.51 3.92 10.61
C ILE A 68 -1.98 5.38 10.53
N GLN A 69 -3.01 5.71 11.29
CA GLN A 69 -3.49 7.08 11.45
C GLN A 69 -3.19 7.57 12.85
N PHE A 70 -2.28 8.53 12.97
CA PHE A 70 -2.02 9.18 14.26
C PHE A 70 -3.20 10.06 14.67
N THR A 71 -3.57 9.98 15.96
CA THR A 71 -4.64 10.80 16.56
C THR A 71 -4.09 11.92 17.44
N THR A 72 -2.83 11.81 17.86
CA THR A 72 -2.14 12.79 18.72
C THR A 72 -1.06 13.59 18.01
N HIS A 73 -0.66 13.16 16.80
CA HIS A 73 0.38 13.80 16.00
C HIS A 73 -0.14 14.04 14.58
N GLU A 74 0.15 15.19 14.04
CA GLU A 74 -0.17 15.51 12.65
C GLU A 74 0.73 14.70 11.72
N ALA A 75 0.15 14.13 10.64
CA ALA A 75 0.92 13.45 9.62
C ALA A 75 1.79 14.46 8.85
N ILE A 76 3.07 14.15 8.72
CA ILE A 76 4.03 15.00 8.02
C ILE A 76 4.08 14.57 6.56
N PRO A 77 3.75 15.45 5.60
CA PRO A 77 3.84 15.10 4.19
C PRO A 77 5.28 14.82 3.77
N PRO A 78 5.50 13.94 2.77
CA PRO A 78 6.83 13.64 2.29
C PRO A 78 7.51 14.89 1.70
N ALA A 79 8.83 14.99 1.85
CA ALA A 79 9.59 16.12 1.32
C ALA A 79 9.49 16.26 -0.21
N THR A 80 9.18 15.17 -0.89
CA THR A 80 8.96 15.13 -2.35
C THR A 80 8.15 13.89 -2.73
N THR A 81 7.37 14.02 -3.80
CA THR A 81 6.61 12.91 -4.41
C THR A 81 7.23 12.44 -5.73
N LYS A 82 8.45 12.90 -6.05
CA LYS A 82 9.13 12.46 -7.27
C LYS A 82 9.48 10.99 -7.19
N PHE A 83 9.28 10.25 -8.29
CA PHE A 83 9.51 8.80 -8.35
C PHE A 83 10.96 8.40 -8.04
N ASN A 84 11.93 9.25 -8.33
CA ASN A 84 13.35 9.01 -8.06
C ASN A 84 13.83 9.51 -6.67
N ALA A 85 12.92 9.74 -5.73
CA ALA A 85 13.28 10.07 -4.35
C ALA A 85 13.83 8.84 -3.62
N ILE A 86 14.86 9.05 -2.80
CA ILE A 86 15.42 7.99 -1.95
C ILE A 86 14.41 7.62 -0.86
N GLY A 87 14.20 6.31 -0.66
CA GLY A 87 13.32 5.76 0.36
C GLY A 87 12.41 4.67 -0.18
N CYS A 88 11.39 4.30 0.60
CA CYS A 88 10.31 3.42 0.13
C CYS A 88 9.42 4.24 -0.81
N ASN A 89 9.50 3.95 -2.10
CA ASN A 89 8.84 4.75 -3.12
C ASN A 89 7.39 4.31 -3.37
N HIS A 90 7.14 3.00 -3.41
CA HIS A 90 5.81 2.45 -3.71
C HIS A 90 5.57 1.11 -3.02
N VAL A 91 4.30 0.73 -2.97
CA VAL A 91 3.82 -0.61 -2.62
C VAL A 91 3.39 -1.29 -3.91
N CYS A 92 3.75 -2.56 -4.11
CA CYS A 92 3.42 -3.30 -5.33
C CYS A 92 2.54 -4.51 -5.02
N PHE A 93 1.50 -4.73 -5.85
CA PHE A 93 0.61 -5.88 -5.79
C PHE A 93 0.54 -6.58 -7.14
N THR A 94 0.57 -7.92 -7.12
CA THR A 94 0.24 -8.73 -8.28
C THR A 94 -1.28 -8.83 -8.41
N VAL A 95 -1.79 -8.73 -9.63
CA VAL A 95 -3.22 -8.78 -9.96
C VAL A 95 -3.47 -9.73 -11.13
N ASP A 96 -4.65 -10.32 -11.18
CA ASP A 96 -5.01 -11.29 -12.24
C ASP A 96 -5.48 -10.61 -13.54
N ASP A 97 -6.10 -9.42 -13.45
CA ASP A 97 -6.63 -8.65 -14.57
C ASP A 97 -6.47 -7.16 -14.31
N ILE A 98 -5.38 -6.60 -14.82
CA ILE A 98 -5.00 -5.21 -14.59
C ILE A 98 -5.91 -4.22 -15.33
N GLU A 99 -6.47 -4.60 -16.50
CA GLU A 99 -7.37 -3.74 -17.25
C GLU A 99 -8.71 -3.57 -16.52
N SER A 100 -9.31 -4.66 -16.08
CA SER A 100 -10.53 -4.62 -15.26
C SER A 100 -10.34 -3.87 -13.95
N LEU A 101 -9.18 -4.05 -13.30
CA LEU A 101 -8.83 -3.29 -12.10
C LEU A 101 -8.73 -1.80 -12.40
N TYR A 102 -8.00 -1.42 -13.45
CA TYR A 102 -7.83 -0.04 -13.89
C TYR A 102 -9.18 0.63 -14.16
N ASP A 103 -10.05 -0.01 -14.94
CA ASP A 103 -11.36 0.55 -15.31
C ASP A 103 -12.27 0.71 -14.07
N ARG A 104 -12.30 -0.29 -13.19
CA ARG A 104 -13.07 -0.25 -11.93
C ARG A 104 -12.59 0.87 -11.01
N MET A 105 -11.28 1.00 -10.79
CA MET A 105 -10.71 2.00 -9.89
C MET A 105 -10.82 3.42 -10.48
N SER A 106 -10.57 3.57 -11.78
CA SER A 106 -10.71 4.84 -12.48
C SER A 106 -12.15 5.35 -12.43
N SER A 107 -13.15 4.48 -12.59
CA SER A 107 -14.57 4.84 -12.48
C SER A 107 -14.97 5.32 -11.08
N ARG A 108 -14.19 4.95 -10.06
CA ARG A 108 -14.31 5.41 -8.67
C ARG A 108 -13.45 6.63 -8.33
N GLY A 109 -12.82 7.24 -9.34
CA GLY A 109 -12.04 8.46 -9.19
C GLY A 109 -10.59 8.27 -8.73
N VAL A 110 -10.07 7.04 -8.68
CA VAL A 110 -8.66 6.79 -8.39
C VAL A 110 -7.79 7.36 -9.51
N LYS A 111 -6.77 8.11 -9.13
CA LYS A 111 -5.84 8.74 -10.07
C LYS A 111 -4.69 7.80 -10.40
N PHE A 112 -4.57 7.46 -11.67
CA PHE A 112 -3.45 6.69 -12.22
C PHE A 112 -2.39 7.60 -12.84
N VAL A 113 -1.14 7.17 -12.80
CA VAL A 113 -0.03 7.84 -13.50
C VAL A 113 -0.15 7.63 -15.01
N THR A 114 -0.44 6.38 -15.41
CA THR A 114 -0.72 5.99 -16.81
C THR A 114 -1.79 4.90 -16.84
N ARG A 115 -2.32 4.60 -18.01
CA ARG A 115 -3.02 3.32 -18.25
C ARG A 115 -2.03 2.16 -18.08
N PRO A 116 -2.52 0.92 -17.92
CA PRO A 116 -1.65 -0.25 -17.95
C PRO A 116 -0.76 -0.29 -19.20
N LEU A 117 0.53 -0.52 -18.99
CA LEU A 117 1.53 -0.60 -20.05
C LEU A 117 2.13 -1.99 -20.09
N GLN A 118 2.23 -2.55 -21.31
CA GLN A 118 2.94 -3.81 -21.54
C GLN A 118 4.45 -3.55 -21.52
N SER A 119 5.20 -4.39 -20.82
CA SER A 119 6.67 -4.38 -20.88
C SER A 119 7.16 -4.86 -22.27
N ASP A 120 8.24 -4.24 -22.76
CA ASP A 120 8.90 -4.62 -24.00
C ASP A 120 9.79 -5.87 -23.82
N PHE A 121 10.07 -6.27 -22.56
CA PHE A 121 11.10 -7.28 -22.25
C PHE A 121 10.51 -8.54 -21.57
N ASP A 122 9.47 -8.36 -20.75
CA ASP A 122 8.91 -9.42 -19.92
C ASP A 122 7.41 -9.59 -20.20
N PRO A 123 6.81 -10.75 -19.93
CA PRO A 123 5.36 -10.96 -20.05
C PRO A 123 4.59 -10.28 -18.93
N VAL A 124 4.90 -9.00 -18.68
CA VAL A 124 4.41 -8.19 -17.57
C VAL A 124 3.67 -6.97 -18.07
N LYS A 125 2.47 -6.72 -17.51
CA LYS A 125 1.75 -5.48 -17.68
C LYS A 125 1.69 -4.75 -16.34
N THR A 126 1.91 -3.44 -16.33
CA THR A 126 2.00 -2.67 -15.10
C THR A 126 1.39 -1.29 -15.20
N CYS A 127 0.90 -0.77 -14.09
CA CYS A 127 0.53 0.64 -13.92
C CYS A 127 0.73 1.10 -12.48
N PHE A 128 0.70 2.41 -12.29
CA PHE A 128 0.76 3.05 -10.97
C PHE A 128 -0.46 3.92 -10.74
N CYS A 129 -0.97 3.91 -9.50
CA CYS A 129 -1.95 4.86 -9.03
C CYS A 129 -1.51 5.51 -7.72
N TYR A 130 -2.31 6.44 -7.23
CA TYR A 130 -2.16 7.05 -5.92
C TYR A 130 -3.26 6.56 -4.99
N ASP A 131 -2.88 6.21 -3.75
CA ASP A 131 -3.84 6.03 -2.68
C ASP A 131 -4.44 7.39 -2.25
N PRO A 132 -5.38 7.45 -1.29
CA PRO A 132 -6.00 8.71 -0.87
C PRO A 132 -5.04 9.78 -0.34
N ASP A 133 -3.90 9.38 0.20
CA ASP A 133 -2.87 10.28 0.74
C ASP A 133 -1.71 10.54 -0.23
N GLY A 134 -1.76 9.97 -1.44
CA GLY A 134 -0.75 10.16 -2.48
C GLY A 134 0.41 9.18 -2.43
N THR A 135 0.31 8.09 -1.66
CA THR A 135 1.25 6.97 -1.71
C THR A 135 1.15 6.29 -3.06
N LEU A 136 2.28 6.04 -3.71
CA LEU A 136 2.31 5.30 -4.97
C LEU A 136 2.02 3.81 -4.72
N VAL A 137 1.07 3.29 -5.50
CA VAL A 137 0.71 1.88 -5.53
C VAL A 137 0.88 1.36 -6.95
N GLN A 138 1.71 0.33 -7.10
CA GLN A 138 1.94 -0.37 -8.36
C GLN A 138 1.05 -1.60 -8.45
N PHE A 139 0.52 -1.85 -9.65
CA PHE A 139 -0.10 -3.13 -10.00
C PHE A 139 0.70 -3.81 -11.11
N VAL A 140 0.84 -5.11 -10.98
CA VAL A 140 1.57 -5.95 -11.93
C VAL A 140 0.71 -7.16 -12.26
N GLU A 141 0.45 -7.37 -13.55
CA GLU A 141 -0.10 -8.60 -14.09
C GLU A 141 1.01 -9.35 -14.79
N ILE A 142 1.19 -10.63 -14.45
CA ILE A 142 2.24 -11.49 -14.97
C ILE A 142 1.56 -12.61 -15.76
N ALA A 143 1.69 -12.56 -17.10
CA ALA A 143 1.02 -13.53 -17.98
C ALA A 143 1.66 -14.93 -17.92
N GLU A 144 2.97 -15.00 -17.67
CA GLU A 144 3.72 -16.25 -17.52
C GLU A 144 4.72 -16.10 -16.35
N PRO A 145 4.91 -17.14 -15.51
CA PRO A 145 5.83 -17.06 -14.38
C PRO A 145 7.23 -16.62 -14.79
N LEU A 146 7.78 -15.64 -14.13
CA LEU A 146 9.12 -15.13 -14.37
C LEU A 146 10.17 -16.14 -13.87
N GLU A 147 11.32 -16.25 -14.56
CA GLU A 147 12.36 -17.23 -14.24
C GLU A 147 12.83 -17.14 -12.77
N TRP A 148 12.92 -15.93 -12.22
CA TRP A 148 13.38 -15.70 -10.84
C TRP A 148 12.29 -15.94 -9.78
N GLU A 149 11.02 -16.10 -10.17
CA GLU A 149 9.90 -16.45 -9.26
C GLU A 149 9.74 -17.97 -9.08
N GLN A 150 10.44 -18.76 -9.88
CA GLN A 150 10.33 -20.24 -9.89
C GLN A 150 11.29 -20.93 -8.90
N ASN A 151 12.07 -20.19 -8.09
CA ASN A 151 13.06 -20.72 -7.15
C ASN A 151 12.67 -20.58 -5.68
#